data_e2f9865e5233f7f76d6144bc6a834d78
#
_entry.id   e2f9865e5233f7f76d6144bc6a834d78
#
_cell.length_a   1.000
_cell.length_b   1.000
_cell.length_c   1.000
_cell.angle_alpha   90.00
_cell.angle_beta   90.00
_cell.angle_gamma   90.00
#
_symmetry.space_group_name_H-M   'P 1'
#
loop_
_entity.id
_entity.type
_entity.pdbx_description
1 polymer ?
#
loop_
_entity_poly.entity_id
_entity_poly.type
_entity_poly.pdbx_seq_one_letter_code
_entity_poly.pdbx_strand_id
1 'polypeptide(L)'
;MITDTKEKGLEALIVDWLRDQNGYEQGLPNEYNKDYAIDEVRLFRFLNATQPEEMTKLQVDSSEIKRKQFLDRLQGEIAKRGIIDVLRKGVSIYPASLVMFYMTPSEQNKKAAELFSQNIFSVTRQVAYSNDNMKLALDLCIFINGLPVITCELKNQLTKQNVEDAVEQYQLDRDPRELLFSFKRCMVHFAVDDAEVRFCTKLAGKDSWFLPFNKGHNDGAGNPPNPNGLKTDYLWKEILTKTSLANIIENYAQVVVETDKKTKKKKEKQIFPRYHQLSVVRSLIADTLKDGIGNKFLIQHSAGSGKSNSIAWLAHQLIGLNKDGKDVIDSVIVVTDRINLDKQIKDTIKQFMQVSSTVAWAETSGKLREAIQNGKKIIISTIHKFQWILDEVGTTGKNSTFAIIIDEAHSS
;
A
#
# COMPACT_ATOMS: atom_id res chain seq x y z
N MET A 1 12.51 29.26 13.94
CA MET A 1 12.53 29.21 12.45
C MET A 1 11.35 30.01 11.94
N ILE A 2 11.58 31.02 11.13
CA ILE A 2 10.50 31.78 10.47
C ILE A 2 9.91 30.83 9.44
N THR A 3 8.71 30.35 9.69
CA THR A 3 7.97 29.47 8.77
C THR A 3 7.58 30.34 7.57
N ASP A 4 8.09 30.01 6.37
CA ASP A 4 7.62 30.67 5.16
C ASP A 4 6.12 30.34 5.02
N THR A 5 5.30 31.38 5.08
CA THR A 5 3.83 31.31 5.19
C THR A 5 3.14 31.00 3.85
N LYS A 6 3.92 30.72 2.80
CA LYS A 6 3.41 30.40 1.46
C LYS A 6 3.25 28.90 1.26
N GLU A 7 2.39 28.49 0.34
CA GLU A 7 2.22 27.10 -0.14
C GLU A 7 3.57 26.45 -0.45
N LYS A 8 4.51 27.20 -1.01
CA LYS A 8 5.91 26.84 -1.22
C LYS A 8 6.66 26.46 0.06
N GLY A 9 6.23 26.98 1.22
CA GLY A 9 6.84 26.64 2.51
C GLY A 9 6.49 25.21 2.96
N LEU A 10 5.23 24.77 2.81
CA LEU A 10 4.83 23.40 3.11
C LEU A 10 5.49 22.40 2.15
N GLU A 11 5.51 22.73 0.86
CA GLU A 11 6.17 21.91 -0.16
C GLU A 11 7.67 21.74 0.13
N ALA A 12 8.38 22.83 0.44
CA ALA A 12 9.79 22.78 0.80
C ALA A 12 10.04 21.96 2.07
N LEU A 13 9.21 22.15 3.11
CA LEU A 13 9.31 21.44 4.38
C LEU A 13 9.18 19.92 4.18
N ILE A 14 8.21 19.49 3.38
CA ILE A 14 8.02 18.05 3.08
C ILE A 14 9.22 17.51 2.32
N VAL A 15 9.66 18.20 1.27
CA VAL A 15 10.78 17.73 0.43
C VAL A 15 12.08 17.69 1.22
N ASP A 16 12.40 18.74 2.00
CA ASP A 16 13.59 18.77 2.83
C ASP A 16 13.59 17.64 3.87
N TRP A 17 12.44 17.37 4.50
CA TRP A 17 12.32 16.26 5.44
C TRP A 17 12.54 14.89 4.74
N LEU A 18 11.88 14.67 3.61
CA LEU A 18 12.04 13.42 2.85
C LEU A 18 13.49 13.22 2.41
N ARG A 19 14.16 14.28 1.94
CA ARG A 19 15.57 14.22 1.53
C ARG A 19 16.49 14.00 2.73
N ASP A 20 16.42 14.85 3.73
CA ASP A 20 17.44 14.96 4.78
C ASP A 20 17.24 13.92 5.90
N GLN A 21 16.01 13.51 6.19
CA GLN A 21 15.69 12.57 7.26
C GLN A 21 15.32 11.17 6.74
N ASN A 22 14.63 11.10 5.59
CA ASN A 22 14.19 9.82 5.04
C ASN A 22 15.12 9.30 3.91
N GLY A 23 16.15 10.08 3.52
CA GLY A 23 17.14 9.69 2.52
C GLY A 23 16.57 9.56 1.11
N TYR A 24 15.51 10.31 0.79
CA TYR A 24 15.01 10.42 -0.58
C TYR A 24 15.95 11.24 -1.44
N GLU A 25 15.95 10.99 -2.73
CA GLU A 25 16.57 11.89 -3.68
C GLU A 25 15.55 12.96 -4.11
N GLN A 26 16.02 14.19 -4.25
CA GLN A 26 15.21 15.22 -4.90
C GLN A 26 15.39 15.13 -6.41
N GLY A 27 14.29 14.85 -7.13
CA GLY A 27 14.25 14.87 -8.58
C GLY A 27 14.07 16.27 -9.14
N LEU A 28 14.47 16.45 -10.39
CA LEU A 28 14.26 17.68 -11.13
C LEU A 28 13.05 17.54 -12.07
N PRO A 29 12.22 18.59 -12.25
CA PRO A 29 11.06 18.51 -13.15
C PRO A 29 11.39 18.12 -14.60
N ASN A 30 12.59 18.47 -15.09
CA ASN A 30 13.06 18.13 -16.43
C ASN A 30 13.53 16.68 -16.57
N GLU A 31 13.69 15.92 -15.49
CA GLU A 31 13.99 14.49 -15.50
C GLU A 31 12.74 13.64 -15.68
N TYR A 32 11.57 14.26 -15.49
CA TYR A 32 10.29 13.60 -15.66
C TYR A 32 9.89 13.55 -17.14
N ASN A 33 9.71 12.33 -17.64
CA ASN A 33 9.19 12.07 -18.97
C ASN A 33 7.66 11.92 -18.92
N LYS A 34 6.95 12.95 -19.39
CA LYS A 34 5.48 13.02 -19.34
C LYS A 34 4.79 12.04 -20.28
N ASP A 35 5.43 11.67 -21.41
CA ASP A 35 4.88 10.72 -22.37
C ASP A 35 4.71 9.32 -21.80
N TYR A 36 5.55 8.99 -20.82
CA TYR A 36 5.52 7.72 -20.09
C TYR A 36 5.16 7.88 -18.61
N ALA A 37 4.97 9.09 -18.13
CA ALA A 37 4.75 9.45 -16.73
C ALA A 37 5.76 8.78 -15.78
N ILE A 38 7.05 8.92 -16.04
CA ILE A 38 8.16 8.32 -15.27
C ILE A 38 9.30 9.34 -15.04
N ASP A 39 10.07 9.13 -14.00
CA ASP A 39 11.43 9.70 -13.87
C ASP A 39 12.39 8.77 -14.60
N GLU A 40 12.64 9.11 -15.85
CA GLU A 40 13.39 8.23 -16.76
C GLU A 40 14.85 8.08 -16.34
N VAL A 41 15.46 9.12 -15.79
CA VAL A 41 16.85 9.12 -15.34
C VAL A 41 17.04 8.09 -14.22
N ARG A 42 16.17 8.12 -13.20
CA ARG A 42 16.25 7.20 -12.06
C ARG A 42 15.82 5.79 -12.43
N LEU A 43 14.89 5.62 -13.35
CA LEU A 43 14.49 4.31 -13.84
C LEU A 43 15.70 3.58 -14.47
N PHE A 44 16.36 4.20 -15.44
CA PHE A 44 17.49 3.57 -16.10
C PHE A 44 18.70 3.42 -15.19
N ARG A 45 18.95 4.38 -14.30
CA ARG A 45 20.01 4.26 -13.30
C ARG A 45 19.79 3.05 -12.39
N PHE A 46 18.58 2.86 -11.88
CA PHE A 46 18.24 1.69 -11.06
C PHE A 46 18.43 0.39 -11.83
N LEU A 47 17.86 0.29 -13.03
CA LEU A 47 17.93 -0.94 -13.83
C LEU A 47 19.36 -1.29 -14.23
N ASN A 48 20.15 -0.32 -14.68
CA ASN A 48 21.55 -0.55 -15.07
C ASN A 48 22.43 -0.90 -13.88
N ALA A 49 22.20 -0.31 -12.71
CA ALA A 49 22.97 -0.61 -11.51
C ALA A 49 22.65 -2.00 -10.93
N THR A 50 21.40 -2.45 -11.01
CA THR A 50 20.97 -3.68 -10.33
C THR A 50 20.82 -4.88 -11.25
N GLN A 51 20.65 -4.67 -12.57
CA GLN A 51 20.34 -5.72 -13.55
C GLN A 51 21.02 -5.48 -14.90
N PRO A 52 22.37 -5.24 -14.92
CA PRO A 52 23.08 -4.86 -16.14
C PRO A 52 23.00 -5.93 -17.24
N GLU A 53 22.95 -7.21 -16.88
CA GLU A 53 22.84 -8.30 -17.85
C GLU A 53 21.50 -8.28 -18.58
N GLU A 54 20.40 -8.04 -17.86
CA GLU A 54 19.06 -7.93 -18.44
C GLU A 54 18.93 -6.68 -19.33
N MET A 55 19.54 -5.56 -18.91
CA MET A 55 19.56 -4.33 -19.70
C MET A 55 20.39 -4.48 -20.99
N THR A 56 21.48 -5.23 -20.93
CA THR A 56 22.27 -5.56 -22.12
C THR A 56 21.47 -6.36 -23.15
N LYS A 57 20.64 -7.32 -22.71
CA LYS A 57 19.74 -8.07 -23.61
C LYS A 57 18.73 -7.17 -24.32
N LEU A 58 18.28 -6.11 -23.65
CA LEU A 58 17.29 -5.16 -24.18
C LEU A 58 17.88 -4.12 -25.13
N GLN A 59 19.22 -3.90 -25.09
CA GLN A 59 19.93 -2.95 -25.92
C GLN A 59 19.41 -1.50 -25.83
N VAL A 60 18.86 -1.11 -24.69
CA VAL A 60 18.21 0.21 -24.49
C VAL A 60 19.19 1.38 -24.50
N ASP A 61 20.45 1.15 -24.15
CA ASP A 61 21.49 2.19 -24.11
C ASP A 61 22.16 2.38 -25.48
N SER A 62 22.03 1.40 -26.39
CA SER A 62 22.66 1.43 -27.71
C SER A 62 21.72 1.90 -28.83
N SER A 63 20.41 2.01 -28.58
CA SER A 63 19.42 2.34 -29.60
C SER A 63 18.20 3.05 -29.02
N GLU A 64 17.93 4.26 -29.47
CA GLU A 64 16.71 5.00 -29.10
C GLU A 64 15.42 4.25 -29.47
N ILE A 65 15.43 3.52 -30.60
CA ILE A 65 14.28 2.70 -31.00
C ILE A 65 14.02 1.60 -29.97
N LYS A 66 15.06 0.93 -29.49
CA LYS A 66 14.95 -0.10 -28.45
C LYS A 66 14.52 0.47 -27.12
N ARG A 67 15.05 1.64 -26.78
CA ARG A 67 14.64 2.39 -25.60
C ARG A 67 13.15 2.73 -25.62
N LYS A 68 12.69 3.28 -26.73
CA LYS A 68 11.25 3.56 -26.91
C LYS A 68 10.40 2.29 -26.84
N GLN A 69 10.79 1.21 -27.52
CA GLN A 69 10.10 -0.07 -27.46
C GLN A 69 9.99 -0.64 -26.04
N PHE A 70 11.07 -0.48 -25.25
CA PHE A 70 11.06 -0.85 -23.84
C PHE A 70 10.05 -0.03 -23.03
N LEU A 71 10.08 1.30 -23.19
CA LEU A 71 9.18 2.21 -22.47
C LEU A 71 7.71 1.98 -22.87
N ASP A 72 7.42 1.76 -24.15
CA ASP A 72 6.07 1.43 -24.64
C ASP A 72 5.54 0.13 -24.00
N ARG A 73 6.40 -0.90 -23.87
CA ARG A 73 6.01 -2.17 -23.24
C ARG A 73 5.84 -2.02 -21.74
N LEU A 74 6.73 -1.31 -21.05
CA LEU A 74 6.62 -1.03 -19.63
C LEU A 74 5.32 -0.27 -19.33
N GLN A 75 5.00 0.75 -20.15
CA GLN A 75 3.76 1.49 -20.07
C GLN A 75 2.53 0.56 -20.24
N GLY A 76 2.57 -0.34 -21.22
CA GLY A 76 1.52 -1.31 -21.47
C GLY A 76 1.31 -2.26 -20.27
N GLU A 77 2.39 -2.74 -19.64
CA GLU A 77 2.32 -3.58 -18.43
C GLU A 77 1.74 -2.82 -17.23
N ILE A 78 2.14 -1.55 -17.02
CA ILE A 78 1.56 -0.73 -15.96
C ILE A 78 0.08 -0.46 -16.21
N ALA A 79 -0.33 -0.13 -17.42
CA ALA A 79 -1.73 0.11 -17.76
C ALA A 79 -2.60 -1.15 -17.53
N LYS A 80 -2.08 -2.33 -17.85
CA LYS A 80 -2.77 -3.60 -17.69
C LYS A 80 -2.86 -4.05 -16.25
N ARG A 81 -1.74 -4.08 -15.53
CA ARG A 81 -1.58 -4.70 -14.21
C ARG A 81 -1.64 -3.71 -13.06
N GLY A 82 -1.32 -2.45 -13.32
CA GLY A 82 -1.15 -1.40 -12.32
C GLY A 82 0.24 -1.35 -11.71
N ILE A 83 0.58 -0.17 -11.19
CA ILE A 83 1.91 0.10 -10.61
C ILE A 83 2.27 -0.83 -9.45
N ILE A 84 1.29 -1.15 -8.60
CA ILE A 84 1.51 -1.99 -7.42
C ILE A 84 1.96 -3.41 -7.83
N ASP A 85 1.26 -4.01 -8.80
CA ASP A 85 1.61 -5.35 -9.27
C ASP A 85 2.93 -5.37 -10.03
N VAL A 86 3.22 -4.32 -10.81
CA VAL A 86 4.49 -4.15 -11.51
C VAL A 86 5.66 -4.02 -10.53
N LEU A 87 5.52 -3.23 -9.46
CA LEU A 87 6.54 -3.14 -8.41
C LEU A 87 6.76 -4.48 -7.72
N ARG A 88 5.69 -5.18 -7.36
CA ARG A 88 5.78 -6.46 -6.63
C ARG A 88 6.35 -7.62 -7.45
N LYS A 89 5.98 -7.71 -8.72
CA LYS A 89 6.26 -8.89 -9.56
C LYS A 89 7.23 -8.63 -10.69
N GLY A 90 7.66 -7.37 -10.85
CA GLY A 90 8.48 -6.99 -11.98
C GLY A 90 7.74 -7.06 -13.32
N VAL A 91 8.50 -7.00 -14.41
CA VAL A 91 8.00 -7.06 -15.79
C VAL A 91 8.84 -8.02 -16.62
N SER A 92 8.17 -8.82 -17.47
CA SER A 92 8.84 -9.67 -18.46
C SER A 92 8.72 -9.01 -19.84
N ILE A 93 9.84 -8.53 -20.35
CA ILE A 93 9.97 -7.88 -21.65
C ILE A 93 11.00 -8.68 -22.44
N TYR A 94 10.54 -9.65 -23.24
CA TYR A 94 11.44 -10.56 -23.97
C TYR A 94 12.55 -9.81 -24.70
N PRO A 95 13.84 -10.22 -24.56
CA PRO A 95 14.28 -11.46 -23.89
C PRO A 95 14.68 -11.31 -22.40
N ALA A 96 14.25 -10.25 -21.72
CA ALA A 96 14.61 -9.91 -20.34
C ALA A 96 13.44 -10.07 -19.35
N SER A 97 13.77 -10.27 -18.07
CA SER A 97 12.85 -10.18 -16.95
C SER A 97 13.43 -9.25 -15.91
N LEU A 98 12.69 -8.18 -15.60
CA LEU A 98 13.17 -7.09 -14.75
C LEU A 98 12.43 -7.05 -13.41
N VAL A 99 13.19 -6.97 -12.34
CA VAL A 99 12.70 -6.61 -11.01
C VAL A 99 12.53 -5.09 -10.96
N MET A 100 11.34 -4.63 -10.58
CA MET A 100 11.07 -3.19 -10.54
C MET A 100 11.16 -2.60 -9.13
N PHE A 101 11.21 -3.45 -8.11
CA PHE A 101 11.37 -3.06 -6.71
C PHE A 101 11.91 -4.25 -5.89
N TYR A 102 12.90 -4.02 -5.07
CA TYR A 102 13.40 -5.00 -4.10
C TYR A 102 12.66 -4.86 -2.78
N MET A 103 12.08 -5.95 -2.32
CA MET A 103 11.25 -6.03 -1.11
C MET A 103 12.06 -5.81 0.17
N THR A 104 11.38 -5.47 1.25
CA THR A 104 11.97 -5.34 2.58
C THR A 104 12.63 -6.65 3.00
N PRO A 105 13.91 -6.63 3.41
CA PRO A 105 14.61 -7.85 3.80
C PRO A 105 14.09 -8.39 5.13
N SER A 106 14.14 -9.73 5.30
CA SER A 106 14.10 -10.31 6.64
C SER A 106 15.41 -9.99 7.37
N GLU A 107 15.38 -9.90 8.71
CA GLU A 107 16.49 -9.45 9.55
C GLU A 107 17.82 -10.16 9.29
N GLN A 108 17.79 -11.41 8.82
CA GLN A 108 19.00 -12.22 8.62
C GLN A 108 19.51 -12.26 7.17
N ASN A 109 18.79 -11.69 6.22
CA ASN A 109 19.15 -11.76 4.80
C ASN A 109 19.95 -10.54 4.35
N LYS A 110 21.27 -10.56 4.56
CA LYS A 110 22.17 -9.47 4.17
C LYS A 110 22.09 -9.12 2.69
N LYS A 111 22.00 -10.13 1.81
CA LYS A 111 21.88 -9.91 0.36
C LYS A 111 20.60 -9.18 0.00
N ALA A 112 19.47 -9.55 0.62
CA ALA A 112 18.21 -8.84 0.41
C ALA A 112 18.28 -7.41 0.97
N ALA A 113 19.00 -7.17 2.07
CA ALA A 113 19.21 -5.84 2.63
C ALA A 113 20.03 -4.94 1.68
N GLU A 114 21.09 -5.49 1.08
CA GLU A 114 21.87 -4.80 0.06
C GLU A 114 21.02 -4.44 -1.15
N LEU A 115 20.23 -5.39 -1.67
CA LEU A 115 19.33 -5.15 -2.79
C LEU A 115 18.25 -4.11 -2.45
N PHE A 116 17.63 -4.19 -1.27
CA PHE A 116 16.65 -3.19 -0.81
C PHE A 116 17.26 -1.79 -0.76
N SER A 117 18.50 -1.67 -0.29
CA SER A 117 19.21 -0.38 -0.23
C SER A 117 19.47 0.26 -1.59
N GLN A 118 19.44 -0.51 -2.67
CA GLN A 118 19.58 -0.03 -4.04
C GLN A 118 18.29 0.57 -4.63
N ASN A 119 17.14 0.40 -3.96
CA ASN A 119 15.94 1.09 -4.40
C ASN A 119 16.11 2.61 -4.27
N ILE A 120 15.74 3.32 -5.33
CA ILE A 120 15.79 4.78 -5.40
C ILE A 120 14.40 5.32 -5.05
N PHE A 121 14.27 5.90 -3.87
CA PHE A 121 13.08 6.69 -3.50
C PHE A 121 13.36 8.14 -3.83
N SER A 122 12.49 8.78 -4.59
CA SER A 122 12.68 10.19 -4.94
C SER A 122 11.37 10.99 -4.87
N VAL A 123 11.53 12.30 -4.68
CA VAL A 123 10.44 13.26 -4.66
C VAL A 123 10.75 14.40 -5.64
N THR A 124 9.82 14.70 -6.52
CA THR A 124 9.94 15.78 -7.51
C THR A 124 8.84 16.80 -7.29
N ARG A 125 9.23 18.07 -7.27
CA ARG A 125 8.35 19.22 -7.13
C ARG A 125 7.88 19.70 -8.49
N GLN A 126 6.68 20.29 -8.53
CA GLN A 126 6.15 21.01 -9.71
C GLN A 126 6.28 20.18 -10.99
N VAL A 127 5.71 18.96 -10.95
CA VAL A 127 5.79 18.01 -12.06
C VAL A 127 4.82 18.43 -13.17
N ALA A 128 5.34 18.90 -14.30
CA ALA A 128 4.54 19.22 -15.50
C ALA A 128 4.07 17.92 -16.15
N TYR A 129 2.81 17.56 -15.95
CA TYR A 129 2.25 16.26 -16.34
C TYR A 129 1.50 16.26 -17.66
N SER A 130 1.03 17.43 -18.12
CA SER A 130 0.20 17.54 -19.33
C SER A 130 1.04 17.80 -20.58
N ASN A 131 0.70 17.10 -21.66
CA ASN A 131 1.24 17.38 -22.99
C ASN A 131 0.56 18.59 -23.65
N ASP A 132 -0.72 18.82 -23.32
CA ASP A 132 -1.52 19.86 -23.95
C ASP A 132 -1.32 21.23 -23.29
N ASN A 133 -0.98 21.27 -22.00
CA ASN A 133 -0.77 22.50 -21.26
C ASN A 133 0.42 22.40 -20.28
N MET A 134 1.56 22.92 -20.72
CA MET A 134 2.82 22.91 -19.97
C MET A 134 2.80 23.76 -18.66
N LYS A 135 1.75 24.57 -18.45
CA LYS A 135 1.59 25.35 -17.20
C LYS A 135 0.95 24.53 -16.09
N LEU A 136 0.37 23.38 -16.41
CA LEU A 136 -0.24 22.50 -15.43
C LEU A 136 0.86 21.66 -14.76
N ALA A 137 1.10 21.93 -13.51
CA ALA A 137 2.04 21.19 -12.67
C ALA A 137 1.36 20.66 -11.42
N LEU A 138 1.80 19.51 -10.98
CA LEU A 138 1.45 18.87 -9.71
C LEU A 138 2.46 19.32 -8.65
N ASP A 139 2.02 19.60 -7.44
CA ASP A 139 2.92 20.11 -6.38
C ASP A 139 4.03 19.12 -6.06
N LEU A 140 3.70 17.86 -5.74
CA LEU A 140 4.68 16.82 -5.46
C LEU A 140 4.30 15.49 -6.11
N CYS A 141 5.31 14.80 -6.66
CA CYS A 141 5.21 13.40 -7.05
C CYS A 141 6.32 12.59 -6.39
N ILE A 142 5.96 11.45 -5.80
CA ILE A 142 6.91 10.49 -5.22
C ILE A 142 7.07 9.33 -6.19
N PHE A 143 8.33 8.98 -6.43
CA PHE A 143 8.73 7.89 -7.31
C PHE A 143 9.52 6.84 -6.54
N ILE A 144 9.39 5.59 -6.99
CA ILE A 144 10.27 4.50 -6.60
C ILE A 144 10.88 3.93 -7.87
N ASN A 145 12.22 3.93 -7.93
CA ASN A 145 12.97 3.46 -9.09
C ASN A 145 12.50 4.11 -10.41
N GLY A 146 12.15 5.41 -10.34
CA GLY A 146 11.64 6.19 -11.46
C GLY A 146 10.16 5.99 -11.79
N LEU A 147 9.45 5.09 -11.12
CA LEU A 147 8.02 4.85 -11.31
C LEU A 147 7.19 5.69 -10.33
N PRO A 148 6.16 6.43 -10.78
CA PRO A 148 5.34 7.26 -9.90
C PRO A 148 4.45 6.38 -9.02
N VAL A 149 4.45 6.64 -7.73
CA VAL A 149 3.64 5.88 -6.76
C VAL A 149 2.64 6.74 -6.01
N ILE A 150 2.96 8.02 -5.77
CA ILE A 150 2.11 8.94 -5.01
C ILE A 150 2.14 10.31 -5.67
N THR A 151 0.99 10.96 -5.75
CA THR A 151 0.85 12.38 -6.08
C THR A 151 0.30 13.14 -4.89
N CYS A 152 0.72 14.40 -4.71
CA CYS A 152 0.22 15.27 -3.64
C CYS A 152 -0.13 16.66 -4.20
N GLU A 153 -1.30 17.17 -3.83
CA GLU A 153 -1.68 18.58 -3.92
C GLU A 153 -1.67 19.15 -2.50
N LEU A 154 -1.02 20.28 -2.37
CA LEU A 154 -0.73 20.91 -1.07
C LEU A 154 -1.44 22.24 -0.95
N LYS A 155 -2.02 22.50 0.22
CA LYS A 155 -2.62 23.79 0.56
C LYS A 155 -2.11 24.27 1.92
N ASN A 156 -2.20 25.56 2.16
CA ASN A 156 -1.75 26.15 3.43
C ASN A 156 -2.84 27.10 3.95
N GLN A 157 -3.33 26.87 5.15
CA GLN A 157 -4.35 27.70 5.78
C GLN A 157 -3.93 29.17 5.95
N LEU A 158 -2.63 29.47 6.01
CA LEU A 158 -2.13 30.83 6.04
C LEU A 158 -2.40 31.60 4.74
N THR A 159 -2.64 30.89 3.63
CA THR A 159 -3.11 31.47 2.35
C THR A 159 -4.62 31.48 2.22
N LYS A 160 -5.36 31.13 3.29
CA LYS A 160 -6.82 30.93 3.32
C LYS A 160 -7.31 29.78 2.44
N GLN A 161 -6.44 28.82 2.16
CA GLN A 161 -6.75 27.59 1.46
C GLN A 161 -6.61 26.39 2.40
N ASN A 162 -7.39 25.37 2.17
CA ASN A 162 -7.44 24.18 3.02
C ASN A 162 -7.45 22.88 2.19
N VAL A 163 -7.59 21.74 2.84
CA VAL A 163 -7.59 20.44 2.20
C VAL A 163 -8.71 20.27 1.16
N GLU A 164 -9.86 20.95 1.33
CA GLU A 164 -10.97 20.91 0.36
C GLU A 164 -10.57 21.57 -0.96
N ASP A 165 -9.79 22.67 -0.92
CA ASP A 165 -9.27 23.31 -2.13
C ASP A 165 -8.31 22.37 -2.88
N ALA A 166 -7.51 21.57 -2.17
CA ALA A 166 -6.67 20.54 -2.79
C ALA A 166 -7.49 19.40 -3.39
N VAL A 167 -8.57 19.00 -2.74
CA VAL A 167 -9.53 18.01 -3.27
C VAL A 167 -10.21 18.56 -4.52
N GLU A 168 -10.70 19.80 -4.49
CA GLU A 168 -11.33 20.46 -5.63
C GLU A 168 -10.36 20.56 -6.82
N GLN A 169 -9.10 20.87 -6.57
CA GLN A 169 -8.07 20.92 -7.60
C GLN A 169 -7.90 19.55 -8.29
N TYR A 170 -7.91 18.44 -7.54
CA TYR A 170 -7.93 17.09 -8.15
C TYR A 170 -9.21 16.80 -8.93
N GLN A 171 -10.35 17.32 -8.49
CA GLN A 171 -11.64 17.07 -9.12
C GLN A 171 -11.86 17.89 -10.40
N LEU A 172 -11.31 19.11 -10.46
CA LEU A 172 -11.57 20.04 -11.52
C LEU A 172 -10.41 20.21 -12.51
N ASP A 173 -9.16 20.21 -11.99
CA ASP A 173 -7.98 20.60 -12.76
C ASP A 173 -7.08 19.42 -13.15
N ARG A 174 -7.26 18.24 -12.50
CA ARG A 174 -6.45 17.05 -12.78
C ARG A 174 -7.25 16.05 -13.62
N ASP A 175 -7.12 16.17 -14.94
CA ASP A 175 -7.85 15.31 -15.87
C ASP A 175 -7.43 13.84 -15.71
N PRO A 176 -8.35 12.91 -15.40
CA PRO A 176 -8.05 11.48 -15.28
C PRO A 176 -7.57 10.83 -16.59
N ARG A 177 -7.69 11.51 -17.73
CA ARG A 177 -7.17 11.04 -19.03
C ARG A 177 -5.68 11.28 -19.16
N GLU A 178 -5.12 12.23 -18.44
CA GLU A 178 -3.67 12.41 -18.37
C GLU A 178 -3.01 11.17 -17.78
N LEU A 179 -1.89 10.75 -18.37
CA LEU A 179 -1.27 9.46 -18.06
C LEU A 179 -0.93 9.30 -16.57
N LEU A 180 -0.40 10.36 -15.93
CA LEU A 180 -0.05 10.35 -14.51
C LEU A 180 -1.27 10.09 -13.61
N PHE A 181 -2.45 10.54 -14.01
CA PHE A 181 -3.69 10.43 -13.23
C PHE A 181 -4.58 9.27 -13.69
N SER A 182 -4.18 8.54 -14.73
CA SER A 182 -4.92 7.37 -15.20
C SER A 182 -5.00 6.29 -14.11
N PHE A 183 -6.11 5.56 -14.09
CA PHE A 183 -6.36 4.54 -13.07
C PHE A 183 -5.23 3.50 -13.00
N LYS A 184 -4.76 3.21 -11.81
CA LYS A 184 -3.64 2.30 -11.48
C LYS A 184 -2.24 2.82 -11.84
N ARG A 185 -2.11 4.04 -12.38
CA ARG A 185 -0.79 4.61 -12.68
C ARG A 185 -0.02 5.00 -11.42
N CYS A 186 -0.70 5.60 -10.46
CA CYS A 186 -0.22 5.84 -9.11
C CYS A 186 -0.98 4.97 -8.11
N MET A 187 -0.37 4.70 -6.97
CA MET A 187 -0.99 3.94 -5.90
C MET A 187 -2.05 4.77 -5.17
N VAL A 188 -1.78 6.06 -4.97
CA VAL A 188 -2.63 6.97 -4.20
C VAL A 188 -2.38 8.43 -4.58
N HIS A 189 -3.40 9.25 -4.45
CA HIS A 189 -3.39 10.71 -4.62
C HIS A 189 -3.75 11.35 -3.29
N PHE A 190 -2.87 12.16 -2.72
CA PHE A 190 -3.08 12.85 -1.46
C PHE A 190 -3.40 14.33 -1.67
N ALA A 191 -4.43 14.81 -0.97
CA ALA A 191 -4.74 16.22 -0.74
C ALA A 191 -4.34 16.55 0.71
N VAL A 192 -3.50 17.55 0.92
CA VAL A 192 -2.85 17.81 2.20
C VAL A 192 -2.85 19.29 2.51
N ASP A 193 -3.22 19.64 3.75
CA ASP A 193 -2.90 20.94 4.34
C ASP A 193 -2.17 20.76 5.69
N ASP A 194 -2.01 21.80 6.46
CA ASP A 194 -1.34 21.78 7.77
C ASP A 194 -2.18 21.10 8.87
N ALA A 195 -3.48 20.86 8.63
CA ALA A 195 -4.42 20.29 9.60
C ALA A 195 -4.94 18.89 9.22
N GLU A 196 -5.17 18.61 7.92
CA GLU A 196 -5.80 17.40 7.44
C GLU A 196 -5.10 16.78 6.24
N VAL A 197 -5.27 15.44 6.12
CA VAL A 197 -4.85 14.65 4.97
C VAL A 197 -6.05 13.89 4.43
N ARG A 198 -6.27 13.97 3.13
CA ARG A 198 -7.24 13.15 2.41
C ARG A 198 -6.59 12.38 1.27
N PHE A 199 -7.17 11.27 0.88
CA PHE A 199 -6.62 10.46 -0.20
C PHE A 199 -7.70 9.89 -1.12
N CYS A 200 -7.31 9.69 -2.37
CA CYS A 200 -8.09 9.04 -3.40
C CYS A 200 -7.22 8.00 -4.12
N THR A 201 -7.80 6.87 -4.52
CA THR A 201 -7.10 5.82 -5.28
C THR A 201 -7.53 5.77 -6.75
N LYS A 202 -8.54 6.56 -7.14
CA LYS A 202 -9.03 6.66 -8.50
C LYS A 202 -9.60 8.04 -8.74
N LEU A 203 -8.96 8.82 -9.59
CA LEU A 203 -9.52 10.09 -10.04
C LEU A 203 -10.62 9.83 -11.09
N ALA A 204 -11.69 10.57 -11.00
CA ALA A 204 -12.88 10.49 -11.86
C ALA A 204 -13.52 11.88 -12.07
N GLY A 205 -12.71 12.93 -12.13
CA GLY A 205 -13.19 14.31 -12.16
C GLY A 205 -13.97 14.62 -10.88
N LYS A 206 -15.12 15.26 -11.00
CA LYS A 206 -16.01 15.62 -9.86
C LYS A 206 -16.47 14.41 -9.03
N ASP A 207 -16.48 13.22 -9.61
CA ASP A 207 -16.85 11.98 -8.93
C ASP A 207 -15.67 11.33 -8.19
N SER A 208 -14.51 11.99 -8.11
CA SER A 208 -13.37 11.52 -7.33
C SER A 208 -13.72 11.50 -5.85
N TRP A 209 -13.56 10.32 -5.21
CA TRP A 209 -13.93 10.12 -3.83
C TRP A 209 -12.71 10.18 -2.92
N PHE A 210 -12.59 11.25 -2.15
CA PHE A 210 -11.53 11.45 -1.18
C PHE A 210 -11.95 11.01 0.21
N LEU A 211 -11.14 10.17 0.83
CA LEU A 211 -11.32 9.67 2.20
C LEU A 211 -10.34 10.32 3.15
N PRO A 212 -10.70 10.56 4.42
CA PRO A 212 -9.77 11.06 5.41
C PRO A 212 -8.66 10.03 5.70
N PHE A 213 -7.43 10.54 5.86
CA PHE A 213 -6.25 9.77 6.29
C PHE A 213 -5.74 10.28 7.64
N ASN A 214 -6.60 10.87 8.44
CA ASN A 214 -6.28 11.49 9.72
C ASN A 214 -6.13 10.46 10.84
N LYS A 215 -5.32 10.82 11.86
CA LYS A 215 -5.07 9.97 13.05
C LYS A 215 -6.32 9.78 13.92
N GLY A 216 -7.25 10.74 13.89
CA GLY A 216 -8.33 10.85 14.87
C GLY A 216 -7.89 11.67 16.09
N HIS A 217 -8.84 12.32 16.75
CA HIS A 217 -8.58 13.13 17.95
C HIS A 217 -9.81 13.10 18.86
N ASN A 218 -9.62 12.79 20.16
CA ASN A 218 -10.69 12.75 21.17
C ASN A 218 -11.92 11.94 20.72
N ASP A 219 -11.69 10.71 20.28
CA ASP A 219 -12.71 9.80 19.74
C ASP A 219 -13.47 10.33 18.51
N GLY A 220 -12.94 11.36 17.86
CA GLY A 220 -13.50 12.02 16.68
C GLY A 220 -12.57 12.08 15.48
N ALA A 221 -12.99 12.86 14.50
CA ALA A 221 -12.24 13.11 13.26
C ALA A 221 -11.06 14.09 13.48
N GLY A 222 -10.23 14.23 12.45
CA GLY A 222 -9.11 15.17 12.42
C GLY A 222 -7.81 14.60 12.96
N ASN A 223 -6.86 15.50 13.27
CA ASN A 223 -5.54 15.16 13.80
C ASN A 223 -5.32 15.82 15.17
N PRO A 224 -4.61 15.20 16.11
CA PRO A 224 -4.27 15.81 17.38
C PRO A 224 -3.38 17.05 17.17
N PRO A 225 -3.44 18.04 18.08
CA PRO A 225 -2.49 19.14 18.11
C PRO A 225 -1.05 18.61 18.18
N ASN A 226 -0.15 19.21 17.41
CA ASN A 226 1.26 18.88 17.44
C ASN A 226 2.08 20.11 17.85
N PRO A 227 2.55 20.19 19.10
CA PRO A 227 3.30 21.36 19.59
C PRO A 227 4.67 21.53 18.93
N ASN A 228 5.18 20.48 18.28
CA ASN A 228 6.51 20.45 17.67
C ASN A 228 6.49 20.46 16.13
N GLY A 229 5.32 20.70 15.51
CA GLY A 229 5.19 20.68 14.05
C GLY A 229 3.76 20.87 13.56
N LEU A 230 3.51 20.41 12.34
CA LEU A 230 2.18 20.44 11.76
C LEU A 230 1.38 19.21 12.20
N LYS A 231 0.05 19.33 12.27
CA LYS A 231 -0.82 18.19 12.60
C LYS A 231 -0.72 17.06 11.59
N THR A 232 -0.28 17.35 10.37
CA THR A 232 -0.16 16.43 9.25
C THR A 232 1.25 15.90 9.02
N ASP A 233 2.22 16.29 9.85
CA ASP A 233 3.63 15.93 9.64
C ASP A 233 3.92 14.41 9.75
N TYR A 234 3.04 13.65 10.39
CA TYR A 234 3.11 12.19 10.42
C TYR A 234 3.11 11.59 9.00
N LEU A 235 2.50 12.28 8.01
CA LEU A 235 2.48 11.79 6.64
C LEU A 235 3.90 11.60 6.12
N TRP A 236 4.77 12.61 6.22
CA TRP A 236 6.15 12.51 5.73
C TRP A 236 7.14 12.00 6.76
N LYS A 237 6.82 12.12 8.06
CA LYS A 237 7.70 11.63 9.12
C LYS A 237 7.53 10.14 9.44
N GLU A 238 6.33 9.60 9.28
CA GLU A 238 6.01 8.22 9.64
C GLU A 238 5.57 7.37 8.44
N ILE A 239 4.63 7.88 7.62
CA ILE A 239 4.00 7.10 6.55
C ILE A 239 4.88 7.00 5.31
N LEU A 240 5.53 8.09 4.93
CA LEU A 240 6.38 8.15 3.74
C LEU A 240 7.86 7.84 4.02
N THR A 241 8.21 7.24 5.15
CA THR A 241 9.55 6.66 5.32
C THR A 241 9.74 5.50 4.33
N LYS A 242 10.97 5.25 3.88
CA LYS A 242 11.25 4.18 2.90
C LYS A 242 10.71 2.82 3.32
N THR A 243 10.93 2.45 4.58
CA THR A 243 10.47 1.17 5.14
C THR A 243 8.94 1.12 5.27
N SER A 244 8.30 2.22 5.69
CA SER A 244 6.85 2.30 5.80
C SER A 244 6.17 2.23 4.43
N LEU A 245 6.69 2.95 3.43
CA LEU A 245 6.16 2.94 2.07
C LEU A 245 6.36 1.57 1.40
N ALA A 246 7.52 0.96 1.59
CA ALA A 246 7.78 -0.42 1.15
C ALA A 246 6.77 -1.39 1.76
N ASN A 247 6.57 -1.34 3.08
CA ASN A 247 5.59 -2.17 3.78
C ASN A 247 4.15 -1.97 3.25
N ILE A 248 3.76 -0.72 2.91
CA ILE A 248 2.45 -0.44 2.30
C ILE A 248 2.34 -1.10 0.93
N ILE A 249 3.37 -0.98 0.09
CA ILE A 249 3.41 -1.62 -1.22
C ILE A 249 3.34 -3.14 -1.09
N GLU A 250 4.09 -3.71 -0.18
CA GLU A 250 4.20 -5.16 -0.01
C GLU A 250 2.92 -5.78 0.55
N ASN A 251 2.31 -5.16 1.56
CA ASN A 251 1.33 -5.81 2.42
C ASN A 251 -0.07 -5.20 2.40
N TYR A 252 -0.26 -3.97 1.92
CA TYR A 252 -1.54 -3.28 2.04
C TYR A 252 -2.17 -2.87 0.71
N ALA A 253 -1.44 -2.11 -0.10
CA ALA A 253 -1.98 -1.57 -1.34
C ALA A 253 -2.21 -2.68 -2.38
N GLN A 254 -3.34 -2.65 -3.10
CA GLN A 254 -3.60 -3.63 -4.16
C GLN A 254 -4.73 -3.23 -5.09
N VAL A 255 -4.83 -3.90 -6.22
CA VAL A 255 -5.99 -3.86 -7.11
C VAL A 255 -6.82 -5.13 -6.92
N VAL A 256 -8.08 -4.97 -6.56
CA VAL A 256 -9.05 -6.06 -6.38
C VAL A 256 -10.10 -6.02 -7.47
N VAL A 257 -10.67 -7.19 -7.79
CA VAL A 257 -11.76 -7.32 -8.76
C VAL A 257 -13.05 -7.61 -8.02
N GLU A 258 -13.96 -6.64 -8.02
CA GLU A 258 -15.31 -6.80 -7.48
C GLU A 258 -16.27 -7.19 -8.62
N THR A 259 -17.16 -8.14 -8.36
CA THR A 259 -18.23 -8.50 -9.30
C THR A 259 -19.53 -7.86 -8.82
N ASP A 260 -20.08 -6.95 -9.60
CA ASP A 260 -21.38 -6.36 -9.32
C ASP A 260 -22.45 -7.46 -9.23
N LYS A 261 -23.17 -7.51 -8.11
CA LYS A 261 -24.15 -8.58 -7.85
C LYS A 261 -25.33 -8.56 -8.81
N LYS A 262 -25.70 -7.39 -9.34
CA LYS A 262 -26.86 -7.22 -10.23
C LYS A 262 -26.46 -7.42 -11.70
N THR A 263 -25.42 -6.72 -12.13
CA THR A 263 -25.01 -6.69 -13.55
C THR A 263 -24.03 -7.80 -13.92
N LYS A 264 -23.46 -8.52 -12.93
CA LYS A 264 -22.38 -9.51 -13.09
C LYS A 264 -21.11 -8.95 -13.75
N LYS A 265 -21.03 -7.64 -13.94
CA LYS A 265 -19.83 -6.99 -14.49
C LYS A 265 -18.72 -6.97 -13.46
N LYS A 266 -17.52 -7.28 -13.91
CA LYS A 266 -16.28 -7.15 -13.10
C LYS A 266 -15.82 -5.70 -13.14
N LYS A 267 -15.50 -5.14 -11.96
CA LYS A 267 -14.96 -3.80 -11.80
C LYS A 267 -13.70 -3.88 -10.96
N GLU A 268 -12.63 -3.30 -11.46
CA GLU A 268 -11.41 -3.16 -10.68
C GLU A 268 -11.52 -2.00 -9.70
N LYS A 269 -10.98 -2.19 -8.51
CA LYS A 269 -10.88 -1.18 -7.46
C LYS A 269 -9.48 -1.24 -6.86
N GLN A 270 -8.84 -0.09 -6.78
CA GLN A 270 -7.57 0.04 -6.09
C GLN A 270 -7.81 0.36 -4.62
N ILE A 271 -7.15 -0.37 -3.75
CA ILE A 271 -7.27 -0.25 -2.29
C ILE A 271 -5.96 0.30 -1.76
N PHE A 272 -6.09 1.29 -0.87
CA PHE A 272 -5.04 1.84 -0.04
C PHE A 272 -5.55 1.87 1.41
N PRO A 273 -4.74 1.58 2.43
CA PRO A 273 -5.22 1.52 3.81
C PRO A 273 -5.58 2.92 4.32
N ARG A 274 -6.66 3.02 5.10
CA ARG A 274 -6.92 4.22 5.91
C ARG A 274 -5.94 4.25 7.08
N TYR A 275 -5.69 5.42 7.65
CA TYR A 275 -4.73 5.56 8.74
C TYR A 275 -5.00 4.59 9.91
N HIS A 276 -6.24 4.55 10.42
CA HIS A 276 -6.61 3.68 11.53
C HIS A 276 -6.42 2.18 11.22
N GLN A 277 -6.64 1.77 9.97
CA GLN A 277 -6.42 0.38 9.55
C GLN A 277 -4.92 0.03 9.54
N LEU A 278 -4.12 0.94 8.98
CA LEU A 278 -2.66 0.80 8.95
C LEU A 278 -2.08 0.77 10.36
N SER A 279 -2.51 1.70 11.21
CA SER A 279 -2.05 1.83 12.59
C SER A 279 -2.38 0.58 13.41
N VAL A 280 -3.62 0.10 13.41
CA VAL A 280 -4.01 -1.06 14.21
C VAL A 280 -3.28 -2.34 13.79
N VAL A 281 -3.15 -2.59 12.49
CA VAL A 281 -2.46 -3.79 12.01
C VAL A 281 -0.97 -3.73 12.40
N ARG A 282 -0.33 -2.59 12.23
CA ARG A 282 1.09 -2.41 12.60
C ARG A 282 1.32 -2.55 14.09
N SER A 283 0.43 -1.98 14.93
CA SER A 283 0.53 -2.13 16.38
C SER A 283 0.41 -3.61 16.81
N LEU A 284 -0.58 -4.34 16.28
CA LEU A 284 -0.76 -5.75 16.59
C LEU A 284 0.43 -6.62 16.16
N ILE A 285 1.00 -6.35 14.99
CA ILE A 285 2.23 -7.04 14.54
C ILE A 285 3.41 -6.73 15.47
N ALA A 286 3.61 -5.46 15.82
CA ALA A 286 4.70 -5.04 16.70
C ALA A 286 4.55 -5.64 18.12
N ASP A 287 3.35 -5.62 18.69
CA ASP A 287 3.06 -6.20 20.00
C ASP A 287 3.26 -7.72 19.99
N THR A 288 2.82 -8.40 18.91
CA THR A 288 3.03 -9.85 18.76
C THR A 288 4.52 -10.20 18.64
N LEU A 289 5.31 -9.40 17.94
CA LEU A 289 6.77 -9.59 17.87
C LEU A 289 7.45 -9.36 19.22
N LYS A 290 7.02 -8.33 19.94
CA LYS A 290 7.61 -7.96 21.24
C LYS A 290 7.26 -8.99 22.32
N ASP A 291 5.97 -9.24 22.51
CA ASP A 291 5.44 -9.94 23.67
C ASP A 291 5.19 -11.45 23.41
N GLY A 292 5.27 -11.88 22.15
CA GLY A 292 5.03 -13.27 21.74
C GLY A 292 3.56 -13.66 21.74
N ILE A 293 3.30 -14.95 21.92
CA ILE A 293 1.95 -15.54 21.93
C ILE A 293 1.29 -15.46 23.33
N GLY A 294 -0.03 -15.61 23.39
CA GLY A 294 -0.82 -15.66 24.64
C GLY A 294 -1.50 -14.35 25.00
N ASN A 295 -1.25 -13.27 24.29
CA ASN A 295 -1.89 -11.98 24.51
C ASN A 295 -3.29 -11.91 23.88
N LYS A 296 -4.16 -11.07 24.45
CA LYS A 296 -5.50 -10.79 23.95
C LYS A 296 -5.62 -9.31 23.64
N PHE A 297 -6.10 -9.00 22.44
CA PHE A 297 -6.30 -7.64 21.98
C PHE A 297 -7.77 -7.41 21.66
N LEU A 298 -8.31 -6.26 22.03
CA LEU A 298 -9.65 -5.81 21.65
C LEU A 298 -9.52 -4.61 20.70
N ILE A 299 -10.07 -4.74 19.50
CA ILE A 299 -10.07 -3.68 18.50
C ILE A 299 -11.49 -3.20 18.28
N GLN A 300 -11.74 -1.93 18.58
CA GLN A 300 -13.03 -1.30 18.36
C GLN A 300 -12.99 -0.45 17.09
N HIS A 301 -13.73 -0.85 16.08
CA HIS A 301 -13.89 -0.14 14.83
C HIS A 301 -15.37 0.15 14.57
N SER A 302 -15.70 1.34 14.08
CA SER A 302 -17.06 1.72 13.67
C SER A 302 -17.54 0.91 12.47
N ALA A 303 -18.85 0.85 12.27
CA ALA A 303 -19.43 0.26 11.06
C ALA A 303 -18.93 1.00 9.80
N GLY A 304 -18.61 0.25 8.73
CA GLY A 304 -18.10 0.84 7.49
C GLY A 304 -16.63 1.30 7.52
N SER A 305 -15.90 1.08 8.62
CA SER A 305 -14.48 1.41 8.74
C SER A 305 -13.56 0.55 7.87
N GLY A 306 -14.07 -0.54 7.30
CA GLY A 306 -13.30 -1.49 6.50
C GLY A 306 -12.64 -2.59 7.32
N LYS A 307 -13.25 -3.06 8.41
CA LYS A 307 -12.78 -4.15 9.29
C LYS A 307 -12.27 -5.37 8.51
N SER A 308 -12.99 -5.80 7.47
CA SER A 308 -12.61 -6.98 6.67
C SER A 308 -11.22 -6.84 6.03
N ASN A 309 -10.85 -5.63 5.58
CA ASN A 309 -9.51 -5.38 5.06
C ASN A 309 -8.46 -5.46 6.17
N SER A 310 -8.71 -4.88 7.35
CA SER A 310 -7.81 -4.95 8.49
C SER A 310 -7.58 -6.40 8.92
N ILE A 311 -8.63 -7.22 8.98
CA ILE A 311 -8.57 -8.65 9.27
C ILE A 311 -7.70 -9.37 8.23
N ALA A 312 -7.92 -9.10 6.94
CA ALA A 312 -7.17 -9.73 5.86
C ALA A 312 -5.69 -9.36 5.93
N TRP A 313 -5.34 -8.08 6.08
CA TRP A 313 -3.96 -7.62 6.20
C TRP A 313 -3.27 -8.18 7.43
N LEU A 314 -3.97 -8.22 8.58
CA LEU A 314 -3.44 -8.81 9.81
C LEU A 314 -3.18 -10.30 9.65
N ALA A 315 -4.14 -11.06 9.13
CA ALA A 315 -4.01 -12.49 8.93
C ALA A 315 -2.80 -12.84 8.03
N HIS A 316 -2.59 -12.05 6.97
CA HIS A 316 -1.46 -12.25 6.06
C HIS A 316 -0.11 -11.97 6.72
N GLN A 317 -0.01 -10.86 7.45
CA GLN A 317 1.25 -10.45 8.04
C GLN A 317 1.62 -11.32 9.25
N LEU A 318 0.65 -11.82 10.00
CA LEU A 318 0.89 -12.75 11.10
C LEU A 318 1.52 -14.07 10.63
N ILE A 319 1.11 -14.61 9.46
CA ILE A 319 1.69 -15.84 8.92
C ILE A 319 3.16 -15.67 8.54
N GLY A 320 3.53 -14.51 8.03
CA GLY A 320 4.92 -14.21 7.65
C GLY A 320 5.78 -13.72 8.81
N LEU A 321 5.22 -13.65 10.02
CA LEU A 321 5.88 -13.09 11.18
C LEU A 321 6.97 -14.03 11.68
N ASN A 322 8.21 -13.60 11.57
CA ASN A 322 9.38 -14.36 11.98
C ASN A 322 10.16 -13.61 13.06
N LYS A 323 10.62 -14.33 14.08
CA LYS A 323 11.49 -13.82 15.13
C LYS A 323 12.67 -14.79 15.29
N ASP A 324 13.87 -14.28 15.17
CA ASP A 324 15.11 -15.06 15.29
C ASP A 324 15.17 -16.30 14.36
N GLY A 325 14.62 -16.19 13.15
CA GLY A 325 14.60 -17.27 12.16
C GLY A 325 13.50 -18.31 12.37
N LYS A 326 12.57 -18.09 13.32
CA LYS A 326 11.44 -19.00 13.58
C LYS A 326 10.11 -18.29 13.34
N ASP A 327 9.16 -19.01 12.75
CA ASP A 327 7.79 -18.52 12.63
C ASP A 327 7.19 -18.33 14.03
N VAL A 328 6.62 -17.15 14.30
CA VAL A 328 5.94 -16.84 15.56
C VAL A 328 4.55 -17.48 15.57
N ILE A 329 3.89 -17.51 14.42
CA ILE A 329 2.53 -18.03 14.21
C ILE A 329 2.53 -19.06 13.09
N ASP A 330 2.11 -20.29 13.38
CA ASP A 330 2.01 -21.36 12.38
C ASP A 330 0.77 -21.22 11.52
N SER A 331 -0.37 -20.85 12.11
CA SER A 331 -1.65 -20.69 11.42
C SER A 331 -2.49 -19.59 12.04
N VAL A 332 -3.26 -18.91 11.19
CA VAL A 332 -4.24 -17.90 11.62
C VAL A 332 -5.65 -18.45 11.40
N ILE A 333 -6.49 -18.40 12.44
CA ILE A 333 -7.88 -18.80 12.39
C ILE A 333 -8.74 -17.54 12.45
N VAL A 334 -9.50 -17.26 11.40
CA VAL A 334 -10.45 -16.17 11.36
C VAL A 334 -11.85 -16.72 11.66
N VAL A 335 -12.42 -16.26 12.77
CA VAL A 335 -13.74 -16.69 13.26
C VAL A 335 -14.74 -15.57 13.00
N THR A 336 -15.86 -15.92 12.37
CA THR A 336 -16.95 -14.97 12.06
C THR A 336 -18.25 -15.45 12.70
N ASP A 337 -19.16 -14.52 12.98
CA ASP A 337 -20.48 -14.84 13.53
C ASP A 337 -21.45 -15.38 12.46
N ARG A 338 -21.43 -14.82 11.23
CA ARG A 338 -22.43 -15.09 10.20
C ARG A 338 -21.82 -15.65 8.90
N ILE A 339 -22.50 -16.64 8.30
CA ILE A 339 -22.11 -17.27 7.03
C ILE A 339 -21.95 -16.25 5.88
N ASN A 340 -22.74 -15.17 5.85
CA ASN A 340 -22.63 -14.13 4.82
C ASN A 340 -21.39 -13.26 4.99
N LEU A 341 -20.97 -12.98 6.23
CA LEU A 341 -19.72 -12.29 6.56
C LEU A 341 -18.51 -13.17 6.24
N ASP A 342 -18.60 -14.48 6.53
CA ASP A 342 -17.61 -15.48 6.11
C ASP A 342 -17.26 -15.35 4.64
N LYS A 343 -18.26 -15.23 3.77
CA LYS A 343 -18.06 -15.12 2.33
C LYS A 343 -17.33 -13.82 1.95
N GLN A 344 -17.72 -12.71 2.55
CA GLN A 344 -17.10 -11.41 2.28
C GLN A 344 -15.65 -11.36 2.76
N ILE A 345 -15.39 -11.82 3.99
CA ILE A 345 -14.03 -11.89 4.56
C ILE A 345 -13.18 -12.87 3.75
N LYS A 346 -13.72 -14.05 3.40
CA LYS A 346 -13.07 -15.03 2.53
C LYS A 346 -12.67 -14.43 1.19
N ASP A 347 -13.60 -13.75 0.52
CA ASP A 347 -13.35 -13.14 -0.79
C ASP A 347 -12.29 -12.04 -0.65
N THR A 348 -12.35 -11.25 0.42
CA THR A 348 -11.34 -10.24 0.75
C THR A 348 -9.98 -10.90 1.00
N ILE A 349 -9.88 -11.86 1.89
CA ILE A 349 -8.62 -12.57 2.20
C ILE A 349 -8.06 -13.23 0.93
N LYS A 350 -8.87 -13.89 0.12
CA LYS A 350 -8.42 -14.52 -1.13
C LYS A 350 -7.92 -13.52 -2.17
N GLN A 351 -8.51 -12.33 -2.23
CA GLN A 351 -8.05 -11.27 -3.13
C GLN A 351 -6.72 -10.68 -2.69
N PHE A 352 -6.48 -10.61 -1.37
CA PHE A 352 -5.19 -10.19 -0.81
C PHE A 352 -4.10 -11.25 -0.96
N MET A 353 -4.46 -12.52 -1.12
CA MET A 353 -3.49 -13.61 -1.30
C MET A 353 -3.21 -13.90 -2.77
N GLN A 354 -1.97 -13.79 -3.12
CA GLN A 354 -1.47 -14.31 -4.40
C GLN A 354 -1.41 -15.86 -4.44
N VAL A 355 -1.71 -16.54 -3.32
CA VAL A 355 -1.60 -18.00 -3.17
C VAL A 355 -2.88 -18.57 -2.56
N SER A 356 -3.85 -18.92 -3.39
CA SER A 356 -5.13 -19.51 -2.97
C SER A 356 -4.99 -20.87 -2.24
N SER A 357 -3.84 -21.52 -2.37
CA SER A 357 -3.58 -22.84 -1.75
C SER A 357 -3.36 -22.80 -0.24
N THR A 358 -3.05 -21.62 0.33
CA THR A 358 -2.76 -21.45 1.77
C THR A 358 -4.01 -21.12 2.60
N VAL A 359 -5.13 -20.78 1.96
CA VAL A 359 -6.40 -20.46 2.64
C VAL A 359 -7.34 -21.65 2.56
N ALA A 360 -7.83 -22.11 3.71
CA ALA A 360 -8.92 -23.07 3.82
C ALA A 360 -10.20 -22.39 4.31
N TRP A 361 -11.32 -22.76 3.72
CA TRP A 361 -12.63 -22.41 4.22
C TRP A 361 -13.32 -23.65 4.80
N ALA A 362 -13.50 -23.64 6.10
CA ALA A 362 -14.07 -24.75 6.83
C ALA A 362 -15.60 -24.64 6.89
N GLU A 363 -16.28 -25.23 5.89
CA GLU A 363 -17.75 -25.27 5.82
C GLU A 363 -18.38 -26.18 6.87
N THR A 364 -17.63 -27.16 7.36
CA THR A 364 -18.04 -28.12 8.39
C THR A 364 -16.97 -28.27 9.45
N SER A 365 -17.31 -28.81 10.61
CA SER A 365 -16.36 -29.12 11.68
C SER A 365 -15.28 -30.10 11.22
N GLY A 366 -15.64 -31.10 10.38
CA GLY A 366 -14.67 -32.01 9.79
C GLY A 366 -13.66 -31.32 8.87
N LYS A 367 -14.08 -30.39 8.01
CA LYS A 367 -13.17 -29.60 7.15
C LYS A 367 -12.28 -28.66 7.98
N LEU A 368 -12.79 -28.14 9.10
CA LEU A 368 -11.99 -27.32 10.02
C LEU A 368 -10.87 -28.18 10.64
N ARG A 369 -11.20 -29.38 11.11
CA ARG A 369 -10.22 -30.34 11.64
C ARG A 369 -9.16 -30.67 10.60
N GLU A 370 -9.60 -31.06 9.39
CA GLU A 370 -8.70 -31.37 8.29
C GLU A 370 -7.76 -30.21 7.95
N ALA A 371 -8.26 -28.98 7.92
CA ALA A 371 -7.46 -27.78 7.64
C ALA A 371 -6.39 -27.56 8.72
N ILE A 372 -6.72 -27.78 9.99
CA ILE A 372 -5.77 -27.66 11.11
C ILE A 372 -4.72 -28.79 11.02
N GLN A 373 -5.14 -30.03 10.81
CA GLN A 373 -4.23 -31.18 10.69
C GLN A 373 -3.28 -31.04 9.50
N ASN A 374 -3.74 -30.48 8.39
CA ASN A 374 -2.93 -30.24 7.19
C ASN A 374 -2.09 -28.96 7.27
N GLY A 375 -2.07 -28.26 8.40
CA GLY A 375 -1.25 -27.06 8.62
C GLY A 375 -1.58 -25.91 7.66
N LYS A 376 -2.87 -25.73 7.32
CA LYS A 376 -3.27 -24.59 6.48
C LYS A 376 -2.94 -23.27 7.18
N LYS A 377 -2.31 -22.38 6.44
CA LYS A 377 -1.80 -21.12 7.01
C LYS A 377 -2.92 -20.15 7.42
N ILE A 378 -4.00 -20.02 6.66
CA ILE A 378 -5.19 -19.25 7.06
C ILE A 378 -6.42 -20.15 6.98
N ILE A 379 -7.20 -20.18 8.06
CA ILE A 379 -8.42 -20.96 8.17
C ILE A 379 -9.56 -20.00 8.52
N ILE A 380 -10.64 -20.04 7.74
CA ILE A 380 -11.82 -19.21 7.98
C ILE A 380 -12.96 -20.13 8.41
N SER A 381 -13.61 -19.82 9.54
CA SER A 381 -14.68 -20.62 10.10
C SER A 381 -15.70 -19.77 10.86
N THR A 382 -16.91 -20.30 11.06
CA THR A 382 -17.89 -19.68 11.98
C THR A 382 -17.68 -20.17 13.41
N ILE A 383 -18.08 -19.37 14.40
CA ILE A 383 -17.93 -19.68 15.82
C ILE A 383 -18.59 -21.00 16.22
N HIS A 384 -19.78 -21.29 15.68
CA HIS A 384 -20.50 -22.54 15.96
C HIS A 384 -19.73 -23.81 15.56
N LYS A 385 -18.91 -23.73 14.53
CA LYS A 385 -18.09 -24.87 14.10
C LYS A 385 -16.85 -25.03 14.99
N PHE A 386 -16.32 -23.91 15.49
CA PHE A 386 -15.14 -23.92 16.34
C PHE A 386 -15.40 -24.56 17.70
N GLN A 387 -16.58 -24.34 18.28
CA GLN A 387 -16.97 -24.93 19.57
C GLN A 387 -16.87 -26.46 19.60
N TRP A 388 -17.18 -27.13 18.48
CA TRP A 388 -17.16 -28.60 18.39
C TRP A 388 -15.74 -29.20 18.28
N ILE A 389 -14.72 -28.41 18.13
CA ILE A 389 -13.35 -28.87 17.83
C ILE A 389 -12.36 -28.46 18.93
N LEU A 390 -12.77 -27.60 19.85
CA LEU A 390 -11.84 -27.08 20.89
C LEU A 390 -11.12 -28.22 21.64
N ASP A 391 -11.82 -29.31 21.97
CA ASP A 391 -11.23 -30.45 22.66
C ASP A 391 -10.26 -31.24 21.77
N GLU A 392 -10.51 -31.31 20.47
CA GLU A 392 -9.68 -32.05 19.52
C GLU A 392 -8.49 -31.24 19.02
N VAL A 393 -8.62 -29.92 18.88
CA VAL A 393 -7.50 -29.02 18.59
C VAL A 393 -6.47 -29.06 19.71
N GLY A 394 -6.93 -29.18 20.96
CA GLY A 394 -6.05 -29.35 22.12
C GLY A 394 -5.20 -30.62 22.08
N THR A 395 -5.62 -31.64 21.35
CA THR A 395 -4.85 -32.90 21.17
C THR A 395 -4.00 -32.92 19.91
N THR A 396 -4.47 -32.37 18.81
CA THR A 396 -3.80 -32.41 17.49
C THR A 396 -2.83 -31.25 17.27
N GLY A 397 -3.08 -30.11 17.91
CA GLY A 397 -2.29 -28.87 17.77
C GLY A 397 -1.25 -28.62 18.83
N LYS A 398 -0.87 -29.63 19.64
CA LYS A 398 0.02 -29.48 20.82
C LYS A 398 1.37 -28.82 20.54
N ASN A 399 1.81 -28.80 19.28
CA ASN A 399 3.10 -28.20 18.88
C ASN A 399 2.94 -27.01 17.91
N SER A 400 1.72 -26.54 17.66
CA SER A 400 1.46 -25.43 16.71
C SER A 400 0.97 -24.19 17.44
N THR A 401 1.43 -23.04 16.96
CA THR A 401 1.02 -21.72 17.45
C THR A 401 -0.06 -21.13 16.57
N PHE A 402 -1.15 -20.67 17.19
CA PHE A 402 -2.31 -20.12 16.49
C PHE A 402 -2.55 -18.66 16.86
N ALA A 403 -2.83 -17.81 15.85
CA ALA A 403 -3.49 -16.53 16.07
C ALA A 403 -4.99 -16.69 15.75
N ILE A 404 -5.84 -16.23 16.65
CA ILE A 404 -7.31 -16.28 16.47
C ILE A 404 -7.82 -14.86 16.32
N ILE A 405 -8.45 -14.57 15.18
CA ILE A 405 -9.07 -13.28 14.89
C ILE A 405 -10.58 -13.48 14.90
N ILE A 406 -11.28 -12.86 15.83
CA ILE A 406 -12.72 -12.97 15.99
C ILE A 406 -13.36 -11.69 15.48
N ASP A 407 -14.18 -11.78 14.41
CA ASP A 407 -15.00 -10.68 13.93
C ASP A 407 -16.33 -10.63 14.70
N GLU A 408 -16.83 -9.41 15.00
CA GLU A 408 -18.06 -9.18 15.74
C GLU A 408 -18.06 -9.85 17.15
N ALA A 409 -16.94 -9.73 17.87
CA ALA A 409 -16.73 -10.39 19.19
C ALA A 409 -17.79 -10.03 20.26
N HIS A 410 -18.59 -8.98 20.05
CA HIS A 410 -19.68 -8.58 20.95
C HIS A 410 -20.94 -9.46 20.84
N SER A 411 -21.08 -10.24 19.76
CA SER A 411 -22.21 -11.13 19.52
C SER A 411 -21.92 -12.60 19.82
N SER A 412 -20.74 -12.89 20.35
CA SER A 412 -20.29 -14.25 20.66
C SER A 412 -20.29 -14.55 22.15
#